data_fe4ccac4929860062ac5dfff58e9dff6
#
_entry.id   fe4ccac4929860062ac5dfff58e9dff6
#
_cell.length_a   1.000
_cell.length_b   1.000
_cell.length_c   1.000
_cell.angle_alpha   90.00
_cell.angle_beta   90.00
_cell.angle_gamma   90.00
#
_symmetry.space_group_name_H-M   'P 1'
#
loop_
_entity.id
_entity.type
_entity.pdbx_description
1 polymer ?
#
loop_
_entity_poly.entity_id
_entity_poly.type
_entity_poly.pdbx_seq_one_letter_code
_entity_poly.pdbx_strand_id
1 'polypeptide(L)'
;MNKILSKNRLTDQVSSIEVEAPLIARSYKAGNFVIIRVEDKSQRLPLTVTKVNPERGSVTVVVKASNPSNARLAKLSVGDAIADIVGPLGSPAKVESFGTVLFVCNKLGSATALPIMKALKQANNRVLALLSAEREEKILMLEDIRKQVDVVLNVGADYQEVTDSLETIFKQGKVDKIIALGSQKLMQQTAKFSIKYQVPYEVYLNTIMVDGAGMCGACRITIAGKIRFACIDGPWFDGCMINWEELIQRTSEIKASKLNEKKSKHTITNKKAPQIVKCDDTLEELSARGTKWRDELRKQMKSKERMTLQHVPIPTLDPTYRATTRMEEVTKGYTLEMAIEEAHRCLDCGNPSCVKGCPVNNDIPAFIKNI
;
A
#
# COMPACT_ATOMS: atom_id res chain seq x y z
N MET A 1 -21.24 -6.28 -13.60
CA MET A 1 -20.91 -6.94 -12.31
C MET A 1 -19.68 -7.78 -12.53
N ASN A 2 -18.66 -7.63 -11.71
CA ASN A 2 -17.39 -8.36 -11.87
C ASN A 2 -17.52 -9.74 -11.22
N LYS A 3 -17.59 -10.81 -12.01
CA LYS A 3 -17.75 -12.18 -11.52
C LYS A 3 -16.41 -12.87 -11.31
N ILE A 4 -16.37 -13.79 -10.36
CA ILE A 4 -15.25 -14.72 -10.19
C ILE A 4 -15.41 -15.84 -11.24
N LEU A 5 -14.43 -15.94 -12.13
CA LEU A 5 -14.44 -16.88 -13.26
C LEU A 5 -13.72 -18.19 -12.94
N SER A 6 -12.67 -18.12 -12.11
CA SER A 6 -11.97 -19.29 -11.61
C SER A 6 -11.30 -18.99 -10.27
N LYS A 7 -11.05 -20.04 -9.51
CA LYS A 7 -10.38 -19.97 -8.21
C LYS A 7 -9.57 -21.24 -7.99
N ASN A 8 -8.27 -21.04 -7.68
CA ASN A 8 -7.37 -22.14 -7.36
C ASN A 8 -6.71 -21.90 -6.00
N ARG A 9 -6.65 -22.92 -5.18
CA ARG A 9 -5.93 -22.88 -3.91
C ARG A 9 -4.46 -23.14 -4.18
N LEU A 10 -3.59 -22.17 -3.86
CA LEU A 10 -2.14 -22.31 -4.02
C LEU A 10 -1.48 -22.87 -2.76
N THR A 11 -1.96 -22.46 -1.59
CA THR A 11 -1.58 -23.00 -0.26
C THR A 11 -2.78 -22.93 0.67
N ASP A 12 -2.65 -23.39 1.91
CA ASP A 12 -3.71 -23.30 2.91
C ASP A 12 -4.26 -21.89 3.15
N GLN A 13 -3.43 -20.89 2.96
CA GLN A 13 -3.77 -19.48 3.21
C GLN A 13 -3.79 -18.61 1.96
N VAL A 14 -3.40 -19.14 0.79
CA VAL A 14 -3.24 -18.35 -0.43
C VAL A 14 -4.06 -18.96 -1.56
N SER A 15 -4.84 -18.11 -2.21
CA SER A 15 -5.63 -18.49 -3.39
C SER A 15 -5.33 -17.55 -4.56
N SER A 16 -5.35 -18.07 -5.77
CA SER A 16 -5.46 -17.25 -6.97
C SER A 16 -6.91 -17.18 -7.39
N ILE A 17 -7.36 -15.99 -7.76
CA ILE A 17 -8.76 -15.69 -8.11
C ILE A 17 -8.75 -14.95 -9.44
N GLU A 18 -9.43 -15.49 -10.43
CA GLU A 18 -9.67 -14.85 -11.73
C GLU A 18 -10.99 -14.09 -11.69
N VAL A 19 -10.93 -12.81 -12.02
CA VAL A 19 -12.06 -11.87 -11.97
C VAL A 19 -12.33 -11.31 -13.35
N GLU A 20 -13.58 -11.25 -13.73
CA GLU A 20 -14.06 -10.58 -14.95
C GLU A 20 -13.82 -9.07 -14.83
N ALA A 21 -12.94 -8.53 -15.69
CA ALA A 21 -12.57 -7.12 -15.70
C ALA A 21 -12.04 -6.71 -17.08
N PRO A 22 -12.90 -6.65 -18.13
CA PRO A 22 -12.46 -6.53 -19.52
C PRO A 22 -11.72 -5.22 -19.82
N LEU A 23 -12.10 -4.11 -19.20
CA LEU A 23 -11.40 -2.83 -19.38
C LEU A 23 -10.00 -2.86 -18.78
N ILE A 24 -9.86 -3.47 -17.61
CA ILE A 24 -8.56 -3.62 -16.95
C ILE A 24 -7.68 -4.58 -17.75
N ALA A 25 -8.24 -5.71 -18.19
CA ALA A 25 -7.50 -6.71 -18.96
C ALA A 25 -6.88 -6.15 -20.25
N ARG A 26 -7.57 -5.21 -20.92
CA ARG A 26 -7.10 -4.56 -22.16
C ARG A 26 -6.03 -3.50 -21.90
N SER A 27 -6.09 -2.80 -20.78
CA SER A 27 -5.19 -1.66 -20.48
C SER A 27 -4.04 -2.01 -19.52
N TYR A 28 -4.05 -3.21 -18.94
CA TYR A 28 -3.02 -3.66 -18.00
C TYR A 28 -1.63 -3.71 -18.64
N LYS A 29 -0.65 -3.26 -17.87
CA LYS A 29 0.77 -3.42 -18.16
C LYS A 29 1.44 -4.12 -16.98
N ALA A 30 2.48 -4.92 -17.24
CA ALA A 30 3.18 -5.66 -16.20
C ALA A 30 3.62 -4.74 -15.05
N GLY A 31 3.29 -5.11 -13.82
CA GLY A 31 3.59 -4.32 -12.62
C GLY A 31 2.50 -3.38 -12.14
N ASN A 32 1.41 -3.18 -12.88
CA ASN A 32 0.24 -2.52 -12.35
C ASN A 32 -0.46 -3.38 -11.27
N PHE A 33 -1.23 -2.74 -10.42
CA PHE A 33 -2.09 -3.39 -9.42
C PHE A 33 -3.55 -3.00 -9.60
N VAL A 34 -4.43 -3.66 -8.88
CA VAL A 34 -5.86 -3.35 -8.84
C VAL A 34 -6.31 -3.20 -7.39
N ILE A 35 -7.43 -2.51 -7.18
CA ILE A 35 -8.13 -2.48 -5.92
C ILE A 35 -9.44 -3.20 -6.08
N ILE A 36 -9.69 -4.20 -5.23
CA ILE A 36 -10.94 -4.95 -5.16
C ILE A 36 -11.72 -4.55 -3.92
N ARG A 37 -13.02 -4.38 -4.08
CA ARG A 37 -13.98 -4.23 -3.01
C ARG A 37 -15.00 -5.35 -3.11
N VAL A 38 -15.09 -6.17 -2.05
CA VAL A 38 -15.92 -7.37 -2.05
C VAL A 38 -17.41 -7.01 -1.96
N GLU A 39 -17.74 -6.07 -1.07
CA GLU A 39 -19.08 -5.58 -0.80
C GLU A 39 -19.06 -4.04 -0.75
N ASP A 40 -20.20 -3.36 -0.92
CA ASP A 40 -20.27 -1.89 -1.00
C ASP A 40 -19.63 -1.16 0.18
N LYS A 41 -19.74 -1.70 1.38
CA LYS A 41 -19.15 -1.13 2.59
C LYS A 41 -17.87 -1.83 3.06
N SER A 42 -17.30 -2.72 2.24
CA SER A 42 -16.08 -3.43 2.60
C SER A 42 -14.81 -2.61 2.34
N GLN A 43 -13.73 -2.99 3.02
CA GLN A 43 -12.42 -2.37 2.78
C GLN A 43 -11.94 -2.59 1.35
N ARG A 44 -11.22 -1.62 0.83
CA ARG A 44 -10.49 -1.69 -0.43
C ARG A 44 -9.26 -2.57 -0.26
N LEU A 45 -9.10 -3.54 -1.16
CA LEU A 45 -8.01 -4.51 -1.16
C LEU A 45 -7.07 -4.23 -2.34
N PRO A 46 -5.91 -3.60 -2.12
CA PRO A 46 -4.90 -3.48 -3.16
C PRO A 46 -4.27 -4.85 -3.41
N LEU A 47 -4.37 -5.34 -4.63
CA LEU A 47 -3.91 -6.66 -5.04
C LEU A 47 -3.12 -6.57 -6.34
N THR A 48 -2.02 -7.29 -6.42
CA THR A 48 -1.23 -7.39 -7.64
C THR A 48 -1.88 -8.36 -8.62
N VAL A 49 -1.90 -7.95 -9.88
CA VAL A 49 -2.34 -8.81 -10.99
C VAL A 49 -1.18 -9.73 -11.38
N THR A 50 -1.43 -11.03 -11.38
CA THR A 50 -0.43 -12.06 -11.69
C THR A 50 -0.58 -12.66 -13.08
N LYS A 51 -1.80 -12.66 -13.62
CA LYS A 51 -2.08 -13.08 -15.00
C LYS A 51 -3.19 -12.21 -15.59
N VAL A 52 -3.17 -12.03 -16.90
CA VAL A 52 -4.20 -11.32 -17.66
C VAL A 52 -4.59 -12.15 -18.86
N ASN A 53 -5.87 -12.22 -19.11
CA ASN A 53 -6.42 -12.81 -20.35
C ASN A 53 -7.29 -11.76 -21.05
N PRO A 54 -6.75 -11.03 -22.05
CA PRO A 54 -7.50 -10.01 -22.77
C PRO A 54 -8.67 -10.56 -23.59
N GLU A 55 -8.56 -11.79 -24.11
CA GLU A 55 -9.63 -12.43 -24.91
C GLU A 55 -10.83 -12.77 -24.04
N ARG A 56 -10.58 -13.31 -22.84
CA ARG A 56 -11.62 -13.60 -21.85
C ARG A 56 -12.06 -12.36 -21.09
N GLY A 57 -11.34 -11.25 -21.20
CA GLY A 57 -11.60 -10.02 -20.46
C GLY A 57 -11.42 -10.22 -18.94
N SER A 58 -10.37 -10.91 -18.51
CA SER A 58 -10.17 -11.25 -17.10
C SER A 58 -8.77 -10.94 -16.58
N VAL A 59 -8.68 -10.74 -15.28
CA VAL A 59 -7.43 -10.58 -14.53
C VAL A 59 -7.37 -11.57 -13.38
N THR A 60 -6.20 -12.12 -13.11
CA THR A 60 -5.97 -13.01 -11.97
C THR A 60 -5.18 -12.29 -10.89
N VAL A 61 -5.68 -12.32 -9.67
CA VAL A 61 -5.02 -11.81 -8.47
C VAL A 61 -4.69 -12.93 -7.50
N VAL A 62 -3.64 -12.75 -6.69
CA VAL A 62 -3.30 -13.67 -5.61
C VAL A 62 -3.62 -13.01 -4.29
N VAL A 63 -4.43 -13.68 -3.48
CA VAL A 63 -4.86 -13.20 -2.17
C VAL A 63 -4.39 -14.14 -1.06
N LYS A 64 -3.79 -13.56 -0.01
CA LYS A 64 -3.45 -14.26 1.22
C LYS A 64 -4.51 -13.91 2.27
N ALA A 65 -5.18 -14.90 2.84
CA ALA A 65 -6.22 -14.75 3.88
C ALA A 65 -5.62 -14.32 5.24
N SER A 66 -4.80 -13.25 5.26
CA SER A 66 -4.05 -12.80 6.45
C SER A 66 -4.85 -11.84 7.35
N ASN A 67 -5.96 -11.32 6.88
CA ASN A 67 -6.86 -10.42 7.60
C ASN A 67 -8.32 -10.71 7.21
N PRO A 68 -9.32 -10.22 7.97
CA PRO A 68 -10.75 -10.50 7.71
C PRO A 68 -11.19 -10.13 6.30
N SER A 69 -10.74 -9.02 5.74
CA SER A 69 -11.16 -8.55 4.42
C SER A 69 -10.61 -9.43 3.30
N ASN A 70 -9.32 -9.79 3.37
CA ASN A 70 -8.72 -10.74 2.43
C ASN A 70 -9.35 -12.14 2.57
N ALA A 71 -9.69 -12.56 3.80
CA ALA A 71 -10.35 -13.83 4.06
C ALA A 71 -11.77 -13.87 3.45
N ARG A 72 -12.50 -12.75 3.44
CA ARG A 72 -13.81 -12.66 2.75
C ARG A 72 -13.64 -12.88 1.24
N LEU A 73 -12.71 -12.20 0.59
CA LEU A 73 -12.43 -12.40 -0.83
C LEU A 73 -12.01 -13.85 -1.11
N ALA A 74 -11.14 -14.41 -0.26
CA ALA A 74 -10.69 -15.79 -0.38
C ALA A 74 -11.79 -16.83 -0.13
N LYS A 75 -12.91 -16.49 0.51
CA LYS A 75 -14.07 -17.38 0.72
C LYS A 75 -15.04 -17.42 -0.47
N LEU A 76 -15.06 -16.38 -1.31
CA LEU A 76 -15.95 -16.36 -2.47
C LEU A 76 -15.70 -17.54 -3.39
N SER A 77 -16.76 -18.00 -4.06
CA SER A 77 -16.79 -19.12 -4.99
C SER A 77 -16.83 -18.66 -6.45
N VAL A 78 -16.59 -19.55 -7.37
CA VAL A 78 -16.79 -19.29 -8.81
C VAL A 78 -18.27 -18.97 -9.05
N GLY A 79 -18.53 -17.90 -9.81
CA GLY A 79 -19.87 -17.37 -10.06
C GLY A 79 -20.28 -16.23 -9.11
N ASP A 80 -19.67 -16.12 -7.92
CA ASP A 80 -19.93 -14.98 -7.05
C ASP A 80 -19.46 -13.68 -7.69
N ALA A 81 -20.13 -12.58 -7.33
CA ALA A 81 -19.77 -11.23 -7.80
C ALA A 81 -19.08 -10.43 -6.70
N ILE A 82 -18.14 -9.59 -7.09
CA ILE A 82 -17.57 -8.55 -6.24
C ILE A 82 -18.22 -7.20 -6.53
N ALA A 83 -18.25 -6.31 -5.55
CA ALA A 83 -18.88 -5.00 -5.69
C ALA A 83 -18.21 -4.18 -6.78
N ASP A 84 -16.88 -4.07 -6.72
CA ASP A 84 -16.10 -3.44 -7.79
C ASP A 84 -14.64 -3.90 -7.83
N ILE A 85 -14.01 -3.62 -8.98
CA ILE A 85 -12.59 -3.70 -9.22
C ILE A 85 -12.14 -2.46 -9.98
N VAL A 86 -11.16 -1.75 -9.44
CA VAL A 86 -10.62 -0.51 -9.99
C VAL A 86 -9.18 -0.73 -10.42
N GLY A 87 -8.85 -0.28 -11.60
CA GLY A 87 -7.50 -0.40 -12.16
C GLY A 87 -7.47 -0.24 -13.70
N PRO A 88 -6.31 -0.46 -14.30
CA PRO A 88 -5.00 -0.68 -13.68
C PRO A 88 -4.51 0.55 -12.94
N LEU A 89 -3.89 0.36 -11.77
CA LEU A 89 -3.35 1.42 -10.92
C LEU A 89 -1.83 1.29 -10.78
N GLY A 90 -1.20 2.38 -10.35
CA GLY A 90 0.25 2.49 -10.23
C GLY A 90 0.97 2.54 -11.57
N SER A 91 2.24 2.91 -11.53
CA SER A 91 3.09 2.90 -12.71
C SER A 91 3.44 1.46 -13.11
N PRO A 92 3.50 1.13 -14.40
CA PRO A 92 3.96 -0.18 -14.86
C PRO A 92 5.45 -0.33 -14.64
N ALA A 93 5.93 -1.58 -14.64
CA ALA A 93 7.36 -1.88 -14.66
C ALA A 93 8.00 -1.34 -15.94
N LYS A 94 9.23 -0.88 -15.83
CA LYS A 94 10.04 -0.52 -16.99
C LYS A 94 10.52 -1.80 -17.67
N VAL A 95 10.08 -2.03 -18.90
CA VAL A 95 10.41 -3.22 -19.69
C VAL A 95 11.28 -2.81 -20.86
N GLU A 96 12.57 -3.08 -20.75
CA GLU A 96 13.59 -2.78 -21.77
C GLU A 96 14.58 -3.94 -21.85
N SER A 97 15.45 -3.97 -22.84
CA SER A 97 16.57 -4.91 -22.91
C SER A 97 17.72 -4.41 -22.01
N PHE A 98 17.78 -4.94 -20.79
CA PHE A 98 18.81 -4.60 -19.81
C PHE A 98 20.03 -5.52 -19.89
N GLY A 99 19.86 -6.73 -20.43
CA GLY A 99 20.84 -7.80 -20.41
C GLY A 99 20.45 -8.92 -19.42
N THR A 100 21.27 -9.18 -18.40
CA THR A 100 20.97 -10.16 -17.35
C THR A 100 20.25 -9.50 -16.19
N VAL A 101 18.98 -9.88 -15.95
CA VAL A 101 18.13 -9.37 -14.88
C VAL A 101 17.97 -10.43 -13.80
N LEU A 102 18.34 -10.10 -12.56
CA LEU A 102 18.18 -10.96 -11.39
C LEU A 102 16.95 -10.54 -10.57
N PHE A 103 15.98 -11.43 -10.45
CA PHE A 103 14.88 -11.31 -9.52
C PHE A 103 15.23 -11.89 -8.17
N VAL A 104 14.95 -11.16 -7.09
CA VAL A 104 15.09 -11.62 -5.70
C VAL A 104 13.74 -11.57 -5.03
N CYS A 105 13.10 -12.72 -4.79
CA CYS A 105 11.70 -12.77 -4.37
C CYS A 105 11.49 -13.67 -3.17
N ASN A 106 10.56 -13.29 -2.30
CA ASN A 106 10.01 -14.18 -1.28
C ASN A 106 8.52 -13.97 -1.05
N LYS A 107 7.85 -14.90 -0.39
CA LYS A 107 6.43 -14.84 -0.03
C LYS A 107 5.54 -14.59 -1.27
N LEU A 108 4.65 -13.58 -1.19
CA LEU A 108 3.80 -13.17 -2.31
C LEU A 108 4.59 -12.52 -3.45
N GLY A 109 5.83 -12.09 -3.21
CA GLY A 109 6.67 -11.45 -4.21
C GLY A 109 6.94 -12.33 -5.43
N SER A 110 7.05 -13.64 -5.26
CA SER A 110 7.23 -14.57 -6.40
C SER A 110 6.06 -14.51 -7.38
N ALA A 111 4.83 -14.58 -6.87
CA ALA A 111 3.64 -14.47 -7.72
C ALA A 111 3.50 -13.09 -8.36
N THR A 112 3.85 -12.01 -7.63
CA THR A 112 3.84 -10.63 -8.14
C THR A 112 4.87 -10.43 -9.26
N ALA A 113 6.02 -11.08 -9.18
CA ALA A 113 7.10 -10.96 -10.16
C ALA A 113 6.79 -11.64 -11.51
N LEU A 114 5.92 -12.63 -11.52
CA LEU A 114 5.65 -13.47 -12.71
C LEU A 114 5.33 -12.69 -13.99
N PRO A 115 4.37 -11.72 -14.02
CA PRO A 115 4.08 -10.96 -15.23
C PRO A 115 5.26 -10.09 -15.69
N ILE A 116 6.10 -9.67 -14.77
CA ILE A 116 7.26 -8.84 -15.06
C ILE A 116 8.40 -9.67 -15.62
N MET A 117 8.66 -10.86 -15.02
CA MET A 117 9.61 -11.85 -15.56
C MET A 117 9.25 -12.21 -17.01
N LYS A 118 7.97 -12.49 -17.27
CA LYS A 118 7.45 -12.77 -18.61
C LYS A 118 7.72 -11.62 -19.58
N ALA A 119 7.39 -10.38 -19.18
CA ALA A 119 7.57 -9.21 -20.03
C ALA A 119 9.05 -8.94 -20.33
N LEU A 120 9.94 -9.07 -19.33
CA LEU A 120 11.38 -8.90 -19.52
C LEU A 120 11.99 -10.02 -20.37
N LYS A 121 11.51 -11.25 -20.22
CA LYS A 121 11.92 -12.36 -21.11
C LYS A 121 11.54 -12.09 -22.56
N GLN A 122 10.34 -11.58 -22.81
CA GLN A 122 9.87 -11.19 -24.13
C GLN A 122 10.67 -9.99 -24.71
N ALA A 123 11.26 -9.17 -23.84
CA ALA A 123 12.16 -8.07 -24.23
C ALA A 123 13.64 -8.51 -24.37
N ASN A 124 13.88 -9.82 -24.62
CA ASN A 124 15.20 -10.42 -24.87
C ASN A 124 16.19 -10.28 -23.68
N ASN A 125 15.72 -10.24 -22.46
CA ASN A 125 16.58 -10.31 -21.29
C ASN A 125 16.88 -11.78 -20.92
N ARG A 126 18.05 -12.01 -20.37
CA ARG A 126 18.35 -13.22 -19.60
C ARG A 126 17.79 -13.01 -18.19
N VAL A 127 16.81 -13.84 -17.79
CA VAL A 127 16.10 -13.68 -16.53
C VAL A 127 16.52 -14.77 -15.54
N LEU A 128 17.09 -14.35 -14.41
CA LEU A 128 17.45 -15.21 -13.29
C LEU A 128 16.47 -14.95 -12.13
N ALA A 129 16.05 -16.00 -11.43
CA ALA A 129 15.17 -15.88 -10.28
C ALA A 129 15.77 -16.56 -9.04
N LEU A 130 16.10 -15.78 -8.03
CA LEU A 130 16.44 -16.22 -6.67
C LEU A 130 15.17 -16.17 -5.82
N LEU A 131 14.63 -17.33 -5.47
CA LEU A 131 13.36 -17.47 -4.75
C LEU A 131 13.63 -18.00 -3.34
N SER A 132 13.28 -17.21 -2.32
CA SER A 132 13.52 -17.59 -0.93
C SER A 132 12.22 -18.02 -0.23
N ALA A 133 12.21 -19.25 0.29
CA ALA A 133 11.11 -19.83 1.05
C ALA A 133 11.63 -20.90 2.02
N GLU A 134 10.88 -21.18 3.09
CA GLU A 134 11.21 -22.25 4.04
C GLU A 134 11.27 -23.64 3.38
N ARG A 135 10.48 -23.84 2.34
CA ARG A 135 10.42 -25.05 1.52
C ARG A 135 9.98 -24.65 0.11
N GLU A 136 10.39 -25.43 -0.87
CA GLU A 136 10.07 -25.19 -2.29
C GLU A 136 8.56 -25.13 -2.55
N GLU A 137 7.77 -25.98 -1.90
CA GLU A 137 6.31 -26.04 -2.06
C GLU A 137 5.60 -24.77 -1.58
N LYS A 138 6.29 -23.93 -0.80
CA LYS A 138 5.79 -22.62 -0.37
C LYS A 138 6.08 -21.49 -1.35
N ILE A 139 6.84 -21.75 -2.42
CA ILE A 139 7.08 -20.78 -3.49
C ILE A 139 5.83 -20.74 -4.38
N LEU A 140 5.18 -19.57 -4.38
CA LEU A 140 3.94 -19.42 -5.14
C LEU A 140 4.22 -19.36 -6.63
N MET A 141 3.45 -20.12 -7.42
CA MET A 141 3.49 -20.16 -8.88
C MET A 141 4.86 -20.59 -9.45
N LEU A 142 5.60 -21.45 -8.75
CA LEU A 142 6.94 -21.89 -9.11
C LEU A 142 7.00 -22.48 -10.54
N GLU A 143 6.06 -23.34 -10.90
CA GLU A 143 6.02 -23.96 -12.23
C GLU A 143 5.76 -22.92 -13.35
N ASP A 144 4.94 -21.93 -13.07
CA ASP A 144 4.72 -20.81 -14.00
C ASP A 144 6.01 -19.97 -14.14
N ILE A 145 6.73 -19.74 -13.02
CA ILE A 145 8.01 -19.00 -13.03
C ILE A 145 9.07 -19.76 -13.83
N ARG A 146 9.22 -21.08 -13.60
CA ARG A 146 10.19 -21.92 -14.33
C ARG A 146 10.04 -21.81 -15.85
N LYS A 147 8.81 -21.59 -16.34
CA LYS A 147 8.53 -21.41 -17.77
C LYS A 147 8.93 -20.04 -18.32
N GLN A 148 9.15 -19.05 -17.45
CA GLN A 148 9.39 -17.66 -17.84
C GLN A 148 10.82 -17.19 -17.60
N VAL A 149 11.66 -17.99 -16.95
CA VAL A 149 13.02 -17.58 -16.59
C VAL A 149 14.06 -18.58 -17.10
N ASP A 150 15.31 -18.15 -17.23
CA ASP A 150 16.42 -19.00 -17.69
C ASP A 150 16.99 -19.88 -16.57
N VAL A 151 17.01 -19.34 -15.35
CA VAL A 151 17.54 -20.03 -14.17
C VAL A 151 16.66 -19.71 -12.95
N VAL A 152 16.31 -20.76 -12.20
CA VAL A 152 15.67 -20.65 -10.90
C VAL A 152 16.61 -21.19 -9.83
N LEU A 153 16.86 -20.39 -8.82
CA LEU A 153 17.60 -20.77 -7.62
C LEU A 153 16.64 -20.68 -6.42
N ASN A 154 16.40 -21.83 -5.79
CA ASN A 154 15.58 -21.89 -4.58
C ASN A 154 16.51 -21.92 -3.37
N VAL A 155 16.28 -21.02 -2.42
CA VAL A 155 17.06 -20.90 -1.20
C VAL A 155 16.15 -20.87 0.01
N GLY A 156 16.65 -21.23 1.17
CA GLY A 156 15.93 -21.18 2.43
C GLY A 156 15.40 -19.78 2.77
N ALA A 157 14.60 -19.70 3.81
CA ALA A 157 14.05 -18.44 4.27
C ALA A 157 15.05 -17.61 5.09
N ASP A 158 16.21 -18.17 5.41
CA ASP A 158 17.27 -17.46 6.11
C ASP A 158 17.90 -16.40 5.18
N TYR A 159 18.05 -15.22 5.74
CA TYR A 159 18.65 -14.10 5.01
C TYR A 159 20.15 -14.30 4.75
N GLN A 160 20.85 -15.11 5.55
CA GLN A 160 22.24 -15.45 5.29
C GLN A 160 22.37 -16.31 4.03
N GLU A 161 21.51 -17.32 3.86
CA GLU A 161 21.48 -18.15 2.65
C GLU A 161 21.21 -17.33 1.38
N VAL A 162 20.30 -16.34 1.49
CA VAL A 162 20.03 -15.39 0.38
C VAL A 162 21.28 -14.58 0.06
N THR A 163 21.99 -14.11 1.09
CA THR A 163 23.22 -13.33 0.96
C THR A 163 24.32 -14.11 0.28
N ASP A 164 24.56 -15.33 0.73
CA ASP A 164 25.60 -16.22 0.19
C ASP A 164 25.31 -16.60 -1.28
N SER A 165 24.04 -16.82 -1.58
CA SER A 165 23.58 -17.10 -2.95
C SER A 165 23.76 -15.91 -3.87
N LEU A 166 23.45 -14.69 -3.39
CA LEU A 166 23.71 -13.46 -4.14
C LEU A 166 25.20 -13.29 -4.42
N GLU A 167 26.06 -13.49 -3.43
CA GLU A 167 27.52 -13.43 -3.64
C GLU A 167 28.00 -14.44 -4.67
N THR A 168 27.46 -15.65 -4.64
CA THR A 168 27.80 -16.71 -5.61
C THR A 168 27.37 -16.30 -7.02
N ILE A 169 26.16 -15.77 -7.19
CA ILE A 169 25.65 -15.31 -8.50
C ILE A 169 26.58 -14.22 -9.07
N PHE A 170 26.92 -13.22 -8.25
CA PHE A 170 27.79 -12.13 -8.70
C PHE A 170 29.23 -12.54 -9.01
N LYS A 171 29.73 -13.61 -8.36
CA LYS A 171 31.06 -14.20 -8.68
C LYS A 171 31.02 -15.02 -9.98
N GLN A 172 29.88 -15.63 -10.29
CA GLN A 172 29.75 -16.52 -11.46
C GLN A 172 29.42 -15.82 -12.78
N GLY A 173 28.87 -14.60 -12.71
CA GLY A 173 28.51 -13.90 -13.92
C GLY A 173 28.07 -12.46 -13.70
N LYS A 174 27.95 -11.73 -14.82
CA LYS A 174 27.49 -10.36 -14.81
C LYS A 174 25.98 -10.29 -14.61
N VAL A 175 25.54 -9.47 -13.67
CA VAL A 175 24.14 -9.05 -13.49
C VAL A 175 24.05 -7.58 -13.86
N ASP A 176 23.16 -7.24 -14.79
CA ASP A 176 23.00 -5.87 -15.28
C ASP A 176 21.90 -5.10 -14.57
N LYS A 177 20.94 -5.82 -13.95
CA LYS A 177 19.85 -5.21 -13.16
C LYS A 177 19.35 -6.18 -12.10
N ILE A 178 19.01 -5.66 -10.92
CA ILE A 178 18.33 -6.40 -9.85
C ILE A 178 16.93 -5.88 -9.69
N ILE A 179 15.98 -6.78 -9.51
CA ILE A 179 14.57 -6.45 -9.17
C ILE A 179 14.17 -7.28 -7.97
N ALA A 180 13.74 -6.64 -6.86
CA ALA A 180 13.30 -7.38 -5.69
C ALA A 180 11.84 -7.14 -5.33
N LEU A 181 11.16 -8.23 -4.95
CA LEU A 181 9.76 -8.25 -4.56
C LEU A 181 9.56 -9.16 -3.34
N GLY A 182 8.91 -8.64 -2.30
CA GLY A 182 8.62 -9.47 -1.13
C GLY A 182 8.64 -8.71 0.19
N SER A 183 9.38 -9.22 1.18
CA SER A 183 9.50 -8.56 2.47
C SER A 183 10.43 -7.36 2.42
N GLN A 184 10.09 -6.31 3.17
CA GLN A 184 10.92 -5.10 3.26
C GLN A 184 12.37 -5.42 3.67
N LYS A 185 12.56 -6.39 4.59
CA LYS A 185 13.88 -6.83 5.04
C LYS A 185 14.70 -7.48 3.90
N LEU A 186 14.06 -8.31 3.06
CA LEU A 186 14.72 -8.88 1.87
C LEU A 186 15.16 -7.75 0.93
N MET A 187 14.26 -6.83 0.62
CA MET A 187 14.55 -5.72 -0.28
C MET A 187 15.64 -4.79 0.26
N GLN A 188 15.62 -4.49 1.56
CA GLN A 188 16.69 -3.71 2.23
C GLN A 188 18.05 -4.40 2.14
N GLN A 189 18.11 -5.71 2.34
CA GLN A 189 19.38 -6.45 2.24
C GLN A 189 19.88 -6.50 0.81
N THR A 190 18.98 -6.72 -0.16
CA THR A 190 19.35 -6.72 -1.58
C THR A 190 19.90 -5.35 -2.02
N ALA A 191 19.41 -4.24 -1.43
CA ALA A 191 19.94 -2.91 -1.69
C ALA A 191 21.45 -2.80 -1.35
N LYS A 192 21.91 -3.45 -0.28
CA LYS A 192 23.35 -3.47 0.09
C LYS A 192 24.20 -4.12 -0.98
N PHE A 193 23.69 -5.18 -1.63
CA PHE A 193 24.36 -5.84 -2.74
C PHE A 193 24.41 -4.97 -3.99
N SER A 194 23.31 -4.34 -4.33
CA SER A 194 23.26 -3.39 -5.44
C SER A 194 24.30 -2.27 -5.29
N ILE A 195 24.42 -1.69 -4.10
CA ILE A 195 25.43 -0.67 -3.81
C ILE A 195 26.84 -1.24 -3.90
N LYS A 196 27.09 -2.42 -3.30
CA LYS A 196 28.42 -3.09 -3.30
C LYS A 196 28.92 -3.39 -4.71
N TYR A 197 28.03 -3.86 -5.58
CA TYR A 197 28.36 -4.28 -6.95
C TYR A 197 28.03 -3.22 -8.01
N GLN A 198 27.51 -2.06 -7.61
CA GLN A 198 27.14 -0.94 -8.48
C GLN A 198 26.15 -1.34 -9.60
N VAL A 199 25.16 -2.18 -9.27
CA VAL A 199 24.14 -2.67 -10.21
C VAL A 199 22.83 -1.94 -9.99
N PRO A 200 22.16 -1.41 -11.04
CA PRO A 200 20.84 -0.79 -10.92
C PRO A 200 19.84 -1.69 -10.21
N TYR A 201 19.09 -1.12 -9.27
CA TYR A 201 18.21 -1.87 -8.39
C TYR A 201 16.81 -1.25 -8.31
N GLU A 202 15.81 -2.03 -8.66
CA GLU A 202 14.39 -1.64 -8.49
C GLU A 202 13.67 -2.56 -7.52
N VAL A 203 12.75 -2.00 -6.77
CA VAL A 203 11.86 -2.73 -5.87
C VAL A 203 10.41 -2.46 -6.21
N TYR A 204 9.59 -3.49 -6.03
CA TYR A 204 8.13 -3.34 -6.01
C TYR A 204 7.65 -3.23 -4.57
N LEU A 205 7.23 -2.05 -4.16
CA LEU A 205 6.80 -1.81 -2.80
C LEU A 205 5.30 -2.11 -2.61
N ASN A 206 5.02 -3.26 -2.01
CA ASN A 206 3.69 -3.56 -1.49
C ASN A 206 3.58 -3.02 -0.05
N THR A 207 3.41 -1.71 0.09
CA THR A 207 3.18 -1.03 1.37
C THR A 207 1.69 -0.95 1.69
N ILE A 208 1.35 -0.40 2.88
CA ILE A 208 -0.04 -0.20 3.26
C ILE A 208 -0.68 0.79 2.31
N MET A 209 -1.75 0.37 1.65
CA MET A 209 -2.57 1.21 0.78
C MET A 209 -4.02 1.15 1.25
N VAL A 210 -4.73 2.27 1.18
CA VAL A 210 -6.14 2.37 1.56
C VAL A 210 -6.98 2.80 0.37
N ASP A 211 -6.75 3.98 -0.19
CA ASP A 211 -7.53 4.51 -1.31
C ASP A 211 -6.94 4.16 -2.69
N GLY A 212 -5.62 4.05 -2.79
CA GLY A 212 -4.92 3.80 -4.05
C GLY A 212 -4.90 4.99 -5.02
N ALA A 213 -5.33 6.17 -4.60
CA ALA A 213 -5.48 7.38 -5.41
C ALA A 213 -4.56 8.54 -4.95
N GLY A 214 -3.71 8.30 -3.95
CA GLY A 214 -2.76 9.30 -3.42
C GLY A 214 -3.37 10.30 -2.44
N MET A 215 -4.63 10.15 -2.05
CA MET A 215 -5.32 11.11 -1.19
C MET A 215 -5.08 10.85 0.30
N CYS A 216 -5.08 9.59 0.74
CA CYS A 216 -5.04 9.23 2.16
C CYS A 216 -3.64 9.26 2.79
N GLY A 217 -2.57 9.32 2.01
CA GLY A 217 -1.19 9.31 2.49
C GLY A 217 -0.73 8.03 3.20
N ALA A 218 -1.56 6.98 3.27
CA ALA A 218 -1.23 5.74 3.97
C ALA A 218 -0.01 5.01 3.39
N CYS A 219 0.17 5.11 2.07
CA CYS A 219 1.25 4.46 1.33
C CYS A 219 2.52 5.32 1.16
N ARG A 220 2.66 6.41 1.95
CA ARG A 220 3.83 7.29 1.87
C ARG A 220 5.12 6.57 2.22
N ILE A 221 6.18 6.93 1.53
CA ILE A 221 7.54 6.45 1.70
C ILE A 221 8.50 7.62 1.50
N THR A 222 9.65 7.60 2.16
CA THR A 222 10.71 8.60 1.96
C THR A 222 11.75 8.04 1.00
N ILE A 223 11.95 8.72 -0.13
CA ILE A 223 12.91 8.36 -1.18
C ILE A 223 13.80 9.57 -1.46
N ALA A 224 15.11 9.42 -1.32
CA ALA A 224 16.09 10.53 -1.47
C ALA A 224 15.68 11.79 -0.68
N GLY A 225 15.18 11.60 0.56
CA GLY A 225 14.72 12.68 1.44
C GLY A 225 13.37 13.30 1.08
N LYS A 226 12.67 12.81 0.05
CA LYS A 226 11.36 13.32 -0.38
C LYS A 226 10.26 12.30 -0.13
N ILE A 227 9.07 12.76 0.28
CA ILE A 227 7.89 11.92 0.44
C ILE A 227 7.34 11.56 -0.95
N ARG A 228 7.05 10.27 -1.14
CA ARG A 228 6.39 9.69 -2.31
C ARG A 228 5.23 8.80 -1.87
N PHE A 229 4.28 8.58 -2.76
CA PHE A 229 3.11 7.73 -2.52
C PHE A 229 3.16 6.50 -3.43
N ALA A 230 3.31 5.30 -2.83
CA ALA A 230 3.48 4.07 -3.61
C ALA A 230 2.32 3.79 -4.58
N CYS A 231 1.11 4.30 -4.32
CA CYS A 231 -0.04 4.07 -5.19
C CYS A 231 -0.06 4.92 -6.46
N ILE A 232 0.60 6.09 -6.48
CA ILE A 232 0.62 7.01 -7.63
C ILE A 232 2.02 7.24 -8.19
N ASP A 233 3.05 7.43 -7.33
CA ASP A 233 4.44 7.60 -7.78
C ASP A 233 5.13 6.26 -8.06
N GLY A 234 4.57 5.15 -7.54
CA GLY A 234 5.10 3.80 -7.64
C GLY A 234 4.11 2.82 -8.28
N PRO A 235 4.16 1.56 -7.93
CA PRO A 235 4.88 0.91 -6.81
C PRO A 235 6.36 0.60 -7.05
N TRP A 236 6.92 1.02 -8.17
CA TRP A 236 8.30 0.80 -8.58
C TRP A 236 9.19 1.95 -8.13
N PHE A 237 10.29 1.62 -7.45
CA PHE A 237 11.23 2.62 -6.95
C PHE A 237 12.66 2.11 -6.99
N ASP A 238 13.61 3.03 -7.09
CA ASP A 238 15.02 2.74 -6.83
C ASP A 238 15.19 2.32 -5.37
N GLY A 239 15.52 1.04 -5.16
CA GLY A 239 15.65 0.47 -3.83
C GLY A 239 16.83 1.00 -3.02
N CYS A 240 17.82 1.62 -3.66
CA CYS A 240 18.96 2.24 -2.99
C CYS A 240 18.61 3.59 -2.37
N MET A 241 17.58 4.26 -2.88
CA MET A 241 17.17 5.60 -2.44
C MET A 241 16.11 5.62 -1.34
N ILE A 242 15.58 4.43 -0.95
CA ILE A 242 14.52 4.30 0.05
C ILE A 242 15.09 4.43 1.47
N ASN A 243 14.40 5.21 2.32
CA ASN A 243 14.63 5.18 3.75
C ASN A 243 14.00 3.92 4.37
N TRP A 244 14.76 2.80 4.34
CA TRP A 244 14.30 1.50 4.80
C TRP A 244 14.00 1.46 6.30
N GLU A 245 14.76 2.19 7.12
CA GLU A 245 14.59 2.21 8.57
C GLU A 245 13.22 2.80 8.93
N GLU A 246 12.92 3.99 8.39
CA GLU A 246 11.62 4.65 8.57
C GLU A 246 10.46 3.76 8.08
N LEU A 247 10.59 3.17 6.87
CA LEU A 247 9.56 2.33 6.28
C LEU A 247 9.27 1.08 7.12
N ILE A 248 10.33 0.41 7.61
CA ILE A 248 10.22 -0.81 8.44
C ILE A 248 9.64 -0.47 9.80
N GLN A 249 10.14 0.59 10.47
CA GLN A 249 9.63 1.04 11.76
C GLN A 249 8.14 1.34 11.68
N ARG A 250 7.71 2.19 10.76
CA ARG A 250 6.30 2.55 10.57
C ARG A 250 5.40 1.34 10.30
N THR A 251 5.88 0.41 9.48
CA THR A 251 5.12 -0.82 9.18
C THR A 251 5.00 -1.74 10.39
N SER A 252 6.02 -1.79 11.25
CA SER A 252 6.00 -2.59 12.49
C SER A 252 5.09 -1.97 13.55
N GLU A 253 5.09 -0.67 13.71
CA GLU A 253 4.20 0.06 14.62
C GLU A 253 2.72 -0.15 14.29
N ILE A 254 2.35 -0.06 13.00
CA ILE A 254 0.97 -0.33 12.54
C ILE A 254 0.58 -1.80 12.77
N LYS A 255 1.52 -2.76 12.65
CA LYS A 255 1.26 -4.16 12.97
C LYS A 255 1.09 -4.37 14.47
N ALA A 256 1.89 -3.71 15.28
CA ALA A 256 1.83 -3.78 16.74
C ALA A 256 0.51 -3.19 17.29
N SER A 257 0.07 -2.04 16.76
CA SER A 257 -1.22 -1.43 17.12
C SER A 257 -2.40 -2.37 16.82
N LYS A 258 -2.44 -2.97 15.63
CA LYS A 258 -3.46 -3.97 15.24
C LYS A 258 -3.44 -5.24 16.09
N LEU A 259 -2.30 -5.64 16.61
CA LEU A 259 -2.17 -6.78 17.53
C LEU A 259 -2.67 -6.43 18.95
N ASN A 260 -2.44 -5.20 19.40
CA ASN A 260 -2.92 -4.71 20.69
C ASN A 260 -4.45 -4.52 20.67
N GLU A 261 -5.04 -4.04 19.58
CA GLU A 261 -6.50 -4.00 19.39
C GLU A 261 -7.15 -5.39 19.48
N LYS A 262 -6.48 -6.44 18.98
CA LYS A 262 -6.97 -7.83 19.10
C LYS A 262 -6.83 -8.40 20.52
N LYS A 263 -5.83 -7.95 21.28
CA LYS A 263 -5.59 -8.40 22.68
C LYS A 263 -6.47 -7.65 23.67
N SER A 264 -6.82 -6.39 23.43
CA SER A 264 -7.68 -5.59 24.29
C SER A 264 -9.14 -6.06 24.33
N LYS A 265 -9.57 -6.87 23.39
CA LYS A 265 -10.90 -7.52 23.44
C LYS A 265 -11.03 -8.65 24.46
N HIS A 266 -9.98 -8.97 25.23
CA HIS A 266 -10.00 -10.12 26.14
C HIS A 266 -9.51 -9.88 27.58
N THR A 267 -9.25 -8.65 28.03
CA THR A 267 -9.03 -8.44 29.48
C THR A 267 -9.24 -6.97 29.87
N ILE A 268 -10.41 -6.66 30.42
CA ILE A 268 -10.64 -5.39 31.14
C ILE A 268 -10.29 -5.65 32.61
N THR A 269 -9.13 -5.20 33.06
CA THR A 269 -8.86 -4.98 34.47
C THR A 269 -8.41 -3.54 34.68
N ASN A 270 -9.16 -2.86 35.56
CA ASN A 270 -9.00 -1.48 35.95
C ASN A 270 -7.59 -1.09 36.35
N LYS A 271 -6.94 -0.16 35.63
CA LYS A 271 -5.98 0.79 36.20
C LYS A 271 -6.12 2.12 35.44
N LYS A 272 -6.32 3.21 36.21
CA LYS A 272 -6.44 4.59 35.72
C LYS A 272 -5.20 4.96 34.90
N ALA A 273 -5.36 5.11 33.58
CA ALA A 273 -4.44 5.79 32.69
C ALA A 273 -5.06 7.13 32.23
N PRO A 274 -4.26 8.12 31.80
CA PRO A 274 -4.78 9.40 31.33
C PRO A 274 -5.77 9.15 30.19
N GLN A 275 -6.89 9.89 30.21
CA GLN A 275 -7.97 9.74 29.25
C GLN A 275 -7.50 10.12 27.84
N ILE A 276 -6.94 9.15 27.13
CA ILE A 276 -6.93 9.16 25.67
C ILE A 276 -8.36 8.78 25.26
N VAL A 277 -9.02 9.65 24.51
CA VAL A 277 -10.34 9.39 23.93
C VAL A 277 -10.33 8.02 23.28
N LYS A 278 -11.12 7.09 23.79
CA LYS A 278 -11.22 5.73 23.25
C LYS A 278 -11.85 5.80 21.87
N CYS A 279 -11.18 5.26 20.87
CA CYS A 279 -11.76 5.02 19.53
C CYS A 279 -12.86 3.93 19.50
N ASP A 280 -13.46 3.64 20.64
CA ASP A 280 -14.56 2.67 20.76
C ASP A 280 -15.92 3.35 20.86
N ASP A 281 -15.96 4.70 20.91
CA ASP A 281 -17.21 5.45 20.86
C ASP A 281 -17.87 5.24 19.50
N THR A 282 -19.11 4.85 19.48
CA THR A 282 -19.90 4.76 18.26
C THR A 282 -20.00 6.13 17.59
N LEU A 283 -20.24 6.17 16.28
CA LEU A 283 -20.46 7.44 15.55
C LEU A 283 -21.57 8.30 16.22
N GLU A 284 -22.52 7.67 16.89
CA GLU A 284 -23.58 8.31 17.66
C GLU A 284 -23.07 8.95 18.95
N GLU A 285 -22.14 8.30 19.66
CA GLU A 285 -21.52 8.85 20.87
C GLU A 285 -20.54 9.98 20.56
N LEU A 286 -19.74 9.86 19.49
CA LEU A 286 -18.85 10.91 19.00
C LEU A 286 -19.62 12.12 18.47
N SER A 287 -20.81 11.91 17.90
CA SER A 287 -21.70 12.97 17.42
C SER A 287 -22.61 13.54 18.51
N ALA A 288 -22.71 12.91 19.69
CA ALA A 288 -23.53 13.35 20.80
C ALA A 288 -23.11 14.74 21.31
N ARG A 289 -24.00 15.74 21.15
CA ARG A 289 -23.72 17.13 21.53
C ARG A 289 -23.53 17.36 23.02
N GLY A 290 -23.92 16.41 23.87
CA GLY A 290 -23.89 16.48 25.33
C GLY A 290 -22.61 15.88 25.96
N THR A 291 -21.58 15.60 25.22
CA THR A 291 -20.30 15.12 25.80
C THR A 291 -19.57 16.22 26.53
N LYS A 292 -19.00 15.92 27.71
CA LYS A 292 -18.33 16.90 28.58
C LYS A 292 -17.25 17.73 27.88
N TRP A 293 -16.44 17.07 27.03
CA TRP A 293 -15.38 17.76 26.28
C TRP A 293 -15.91 18.77 25.25
N ARG A 294 -17.05 18.49 24.60
CA ARG A 294 -17.73 19.46 23.71
C ARG A 294 -18.30 20.65 24.48
N ASP A 295 -18.83 20.42 25.66
CA ASP A 295 -19.34 21.50 26.52
C ASP A 295 -18.20 22.39 27.03
N GLU A 296 -17.04 21.83 27.34
CA GLU A 296 -15.86 22.60 27.72
C GLU A 296 -15.35 23.47 26.56
N LEU A 297 -15.26 22.93 25.34
CA LEU A 297 -14.88 23.70 24.15
C LEU A 297 -15.88 24.81 23.81
N ARG A 298 -17.17 24.59 24.03
CA ARG A 298 -18.21 25.62 23.85
C ARG A 298 -18.11 26.74 24.88
N LYS A 299 -17.64 26.44 26.09
CA LYS A 299 -17.42 27.46 27.15
C LYS A 299 -16.22 28.35 26.84
N GLN A 300 -15.20 27.85 26.15
CA GLN A 300 -14.01 28.63 25.80
C GLN A 300 -14.31 29.75 24.80
N MET A 301 -15.17 29.50 23.79
CA MET A 301 -15.56 30.50 22.79
C MET A 301 -16.98 30.25 22.29
N LYS A 302 -17.82 31.27 22.35
CA LYS A 302 -19.23 31.19 21.89
C LYS A 302 -19.31 31.11 20.35
N SER A 303 -20.34 30.45 19.83
CA SER A 303 -20.56 30.34 18.38
C SER A 303 -20.58 31.69 17.65
N LYS A 304 -21.08 32.73 18.29
CA LYS A 304 -21.14 34.11 17.74
C LYS A 304 -19.74 34.71 17.56
N GLU A 305 -18.82 34.41 18.46
CA GLU A 305 -17.41 34.83 18.39
C GLU A 305 -16.68 34.05 17.30
N ARG A 306 -16.94 32.74 17.19
CA ARG A 306 -16.38 31.88 16.15
C ARG A 306 -16.76 32.33 14.73
N MET A 307 -17.95 32.85 14.54
CA MET A 307 -18.44 33.39 13.26
C MET A 307 -17.69 34.65 12.81
N THR A 308 -17.06 35.38 13.73
CA THR A 308 -16.28 36.59 13.41
C THR A 308 -14.82 36.29 13.03
N LEU A 309 -14.34 35.06 13.30
CA LEU A 309 -12.98 34.68 12.97
C LEU A 309 -12.76 34.63 11.46
N GLN A 310 -11.69 35.27 11.02
CA GLN A 310 -11.29 35.25 9.62
C GLN A 310 -10.66 33.90 9.27
N HIS A 311 -10.74 33.51 8.00
CA HIS A 311 -10.06 32.33 7.47
C HIS A 311 -8.54 32.51 7.58
N VAL A 312 -7.85 31.53 8.13
CA VAL A 312 -6.38 31.50 8.16
C VAL A 312 -5.88 31.15 6.75
N PRO A 313 -5.18 32.06 6.06
CA PRO A 313 -4.72 31.79 4.71
C PRO A 313 -3.69 30.66 4.71
N ILE A 314 -3.87 29.67 3.81
CA ILE A 314 -2.90 28.59 3.65
C ILE A 314 -1.60 29.15 3.09
N PRO A 315 -0.45 28.97 3.77
CA PRO A 315 0.83 29.41 3.23
C PRO A 315 1.13 28.75 1.88
N THR A 316 1.40 29.58 0.87
CA THR A 316 1.73 29.11 -0.49
C THR A 316 3.08 29.64 -0.91
N LEU A 317 3.71 28.99 -1.86
CA LEU A 317 4.89 29.51 -2.53
C LEU A 317 4.58 30.81 -3.25
N ASP A 318 5.53 31.75 -3.23
CA ASP A 318 5.46 32.96 -4.03
C ASP A 318 5.15 32.63 -5.50
N PRO A 319 4.19 33.34 -6.14
CA PRO A 319 3.78 33.04 -7.51
C PRO A 319 4.93 33.06 -8.54
N THR A 320 5.90 33.95 -8.36
CA THR A 320 7.06 34.08 -9.25
C THR A 320 8.01 32.90 -9.07
N TYR A 321 8.29 32.53 -7.82
CA TYR A 321 9.12 31.36 -7.51
C TYR A 321 8.42 30.05 -7.95
N ARG A 322 7.10 29.95 -7.75
CA ARG A 322 6.30 28.81 -8.19
C ARG A 322 6.38 28.54 -9.70
N ALA A 323 6.50 29.59 -10.51
CA ALA A 323 6.66 29.47 -11.95
C ALA A 323 8.02 28.85 -12.35
N THR A 324 9.02 28.89 -11.48
CA THR A 324 10.37 28.36 -11.74
C THR A 324 10.59 26.95 -11.21
N THR A 325 9.74 26.47 -10.28
CA THR A 325 9.85 25.12 -9.70
C THR A 325 8.69 24.24 -10.10
N ARG A 326 8.98 22.99 -10.52
CA ARG A 326 7.97 21.96 -10.84
C ARG A 326 7.91 20.86 -9.79
N MET A 327 8.82 20.87 -8.81
CA MET A 327 9.06 19.77 -7.90
C MET A 327 8.65 20.06 -6.45
N GLU A 328 8.36 21.33 -6.13
CA GLU A 328 7.94 21.73 -4.80
C GLU A 328 6.43 21.84 -4.69
N GLU A 329 5.89 21.42 -3.54
CA GLU A 329 4.47 21.64 -3.23
C GLU A 329 4.14 23.13 -3.16
N VAL A 330 3.11 23.53 -3.88
CA VAL A 330 2.65 24.92 -3.94
C VAL A 330 2.13 25.39 -2.58
N THR A 331 1.39 24.53 -1.88
CA THR A 331 0.86 24.77 -0.53
C THR A 331 1.82 24.23 0.50
N LYS A 332 2.24 25.07 1.44
CA LYS A 332 3.18 24.69 2.52
C LYS A 332 2.47 23.97 3.70
N GLY A 333 1.12 23.92 3.67
CA GLY A 333 0.33 23.45 4.79
C GLY A 333 0.24 24.46 5.94
N TYR A 334 -0.55 24.16 6.96
CA TYR A 334 -0.61 24.94 8.18
C TYR A 334 0.50 24.53 9.15
N THR A 335 1.03 25.49 9.91
CA THR A 335 1.73 25.19 11.18
C THR A 335 0.71 24.69 12.20
N LEU A 336 1.16 24.12 13.32
CA LEU A 336 0.26 23.67 14.38
C LEU A 336 -0.61 24.85 14.91
N GLU A 337 0.01 26.03 15.12
CA GLU A 337 -0.68 27.21 15.60
C GLU A 337 -1.76 27.69 14.60
N MET A 338 -1.41 27.71 13.32
CA MET A 338 -2.37 28.08 12.26
C MET A 338 -3.52 27.05 12.14
N ALA A 339 -3.24 25.77 12.32
CA ALA A 339 -4.25 24.72 12.31
C ALA A 339 -5.21 24.84 13.49
N ILE A 340 -4.72 25.16 14.69
CA ILE A 340 -5.52 25.42 15.89
C ILE A 340 -6.39 26.67 15.69
N GLU A 341 -5.83 27.75 15.14
CA GLU A 341 -6.58 28.98 14.87
C GLU A 341 -7.72 28.72 13.87
N GLU A 342 -7.46 28.00 12.77
CA GLU A 342 -8.49 27.64 11.80
C GLU A 342 -9.53 26.69 12.42
N ALA A 343 -9.13 25.77 13.30
CA ALA A 343 -10.01 24.85 14.00
C ALA A 343 -11.03 25.59 14.91
N HIS A 344 -10.65 26.73 15.49
CA HIS A 344 -11.54 27.55 16.31
C HIS A 344 -12.75 28.11 15.54
N ARG A 345 -12.72 28.15 14.20
CA ARG A 345 -13.85 28.58 13.36
C ARG A 345 -14.99 27.56 13.33
N CYS A 346 -14.76 26.31 13.74
CA CYS A 346 -15.79 25.27 13.74
C CYS A 346 -16.92 25.62 14.72
N LEU A 347 -18.16 25.78 14.21
CA LEU A 347 -19.34 26.16 14.97
C LEU A 347 -19.94 25.00 15.78
N ASP A 348 -19.49 23.80 15.61
CA ASP A 348 -20.06 22.60 16.22
C ASP A 348 -21.58 22.46 16.00
N CYS A 349 -22.00 22.52 14.74
CA CYS A 349 -23.40 22.50 14.35
C CYS A 349 -24.09 21.19 14.76
N GLY A 350 -25.36 21.26 15.22
CA GLY A 350 -26.16 20.07 15.52
C GLY A 350 -26.54 19.22 14.32
N ASN A 351 -26.52 19.82 13.14
CA ASN A 351 -26.77 19.16 11.86
C ASN A 351 -25.69 19.62 10.86
N PRO A 352 -24.47 19.08 10.93
CA PRO A 352 -23.33 19.60 10.20
C PRO A 352 -23.44 19.33 8.70
N SER A 353 -23.62 20.38 7.91
CA SER A 353 -23.66 20.29 6.44
C SER A 353 -22.32 19.80 5.85
N CYS A 354 -21.20 20.08 6.53
CA CYS A 354 -19.89 19.61 6.14
C CYS A 354 -19.77 18.06 6.18
N VAL A 355 -20.42 17.39 7.14
CA VAL A 355 -20.48 15.92 7.19
C VAL A 355 -21.35 15.38 6.06
N LYS A 356 -22.52 16.01 5.83
CA LYS A 356 -23.42 15.60 4.74
C LYS A 356 -22.81 15.77 3.35
N GLY A 357 -22.00 16.82 3.17
CA GLY A 357 -21.29 17.09 1.92
C GLY A 357 -20.00 16.29 1.75
N CYS A 358 -19.55 15.58 2.78
CA CYS A 358 -18.32 14.79 2.72
C CYS A 358 -18.55 13.46 1.98
N PRO A 359 -17.89 13.22 0.84
CA PRO A 359 -18.12 12.00 0.05
C PRO A 359 -17.70 10.71 0.77
N VAL A 360 -16.86 10.83 1.81
CA VAL A 360 -16.40 9.71 2.64
C VAL A 360 -17.08 9.67 4.01
N ASN A 361 -18.06 10.55 4.24
CA ASN A 361 -18.86 10.64 5.46
C ASN A 361 -18.00 10.76 6.75
N ASN A 362 -16.94 11.58 6.71
CA ASN A 362 -16.14 11.87 7.90
C ASN A 362 -16.90 12.79 8.86
N ASP A 363 -16.81 12.52 10.16
CA ASP A 363 -17.26 13.47 11.20
C ASP A 363 -16.24 14.62 11.30
N ILE A 364 -16.39 15.61 10.40
CA ILE A 364 -15.51 16.77 10.30
C ILE A 364 -15.48 17.58 11.61
N PRO A 365 -16.61 17.86 12.31
CA PRO A 365 -16.56 18.54 13.59
C PRO A 365 -15.76 17.82 14.65
N ALA A 366 -15.89 16.48 14.76
CA ALA A 366 -15.11 15.70 15.70
C ALA A 366 -13.62 15.71 15.33
N PHE A 367 -13.28 15.58 14.05
CA PHE A 367 -11.89 15.69 13.56
C PHE A 367 -11.27 17.05 13.92
N ILE A 368 -11.93 18.15 13.59
CA ILE A 368 -11.41 19.52 13.84
C ILE A 368 -11.18 19.76 15.34
N LYS A 369 -11.99 19.16 16.22
CA LYS A 369 -11.85 19.35 17.66
C LYS A 369 -10.76 18.54 18.32
N ASN A 370 -10.14 17.62 17.60
CA ASN A 370 -8.96 16.89 18.04
C ASN A 370 -7.64 17.53 17.57
N ILE A 371 -7.72 18.67 16.89
CA ILE A 371 -6.59 19.53 16.56
C ILE A 371 -6.30 20.45 17.76
#